data_a7cea89a0e5de2f1c00a394af55f4896
#
_entry.id   a7cea89a0e5de2f1c00a394af55f4896
#
_cell.length_a   1.000
_cell.length_b   1.000
_cell.length_c   1.000
_cell.angle_alpha   90.00
_cell.angle_beta   90.00
_cell.angle_gamma   90.00
#
_symmetry.space_group_name_H-M   'P 1'
#
loop_
_entity.id
_entity.type
_entity.pdbx_description
1 polymer ?
#
loop_
_entity_poly.entity_id
_entity_poly.type
_entity_poly.pdbx_seq_one_letter_code
_entity_poly.pdbx_strand_id
1 'polypeptide(L)'
;GVLTTSEFSTGLVIRGGNTDQNLILLDGVTVYNPSHLGGIFSNFIVDGVKEAELIKGAYNAEYGGRLSAVLNIISREGNKKKIEGKANLSLLSAQATLEGPFYKGAWVFSGRRTYFDKIFQNVPSIPPYYFYDIQSHIYSDLTPKDRISLSFYNGVDDLIFDTFGLAGRWGNRTIST
;
A
#
# COMPACT_ATOMS: atom_id res chain seq x y z
N GLY A 1 13.19 -5.16 -18.94
CA GLY A 1 12.93 -6.17 -17.94
C GLY A 1 12.64 -5.55 -16.58
N VAL A 2 11.76 -6.15 -15.84
CA VAL A 2 11.55 -5.89 -14.42
C VAL A 2 12.25 -7.02 -13.67
N LEU A 3 13.15 -6.67 -12.77
CA LEU A 3 13.79 -7.62 -11.87
C LEU A 3 13.25 -7.35 -10.47
N THR A 4 12.72 -8.37 -9.83
CA THR A 4 12.54 -8.39 -8.38
C THR A 4 13.79 -8.98 -7.78
N THR A 5 14.36 -8.35 -6.77
CA THR A 5 15.61 -8.76 -6.14
C THR A 5 15.47 -10.04 -5.32
N SER A 6 14.26 -10.43 -4.96
CA SER A 6 13.90 -11.74 -4.38
C SER A 6 12.37 -11.88 -4.35
N GLU A 7 11.87 -13.09 -4.09
CA GLU A 7 10.43 -13.33 -3.84
C GLU A 7 9.91 -12.58 -2.59
N PHE A 8 10.82 -12.16 -1.72
CA PHE A 8 10.52 -11.39 -0.50
C PHE A 8 10.77 -9.90 -0.64
N SER A 9 11.26 -9.41 -1.78
CA SER A 9 11.58 -7.99 -1.97
C SER A 9 10.57 -7.32 -2.90
N THR A 10 9.96 -6.26 -2.42
CA THR A 10 9.12 -5.35 -3.22
C THR A 10 9.93 -4.25 -3.90
N GLY A 11 11.25 -4.26 -3.76
CA GLY A 11 12.15 -3.36 -4.46
C GLY A 11 12.11 -3.62 -5.97
N LEU A 12 11.39 -2.77 -6.71
CA LEU A 12 11.33 -2.84 -8.16
C LEU A 12 12.58 -2.18 -8.74
N VAL A 13 13.46 -3.00 -9.32
CA VAL A 13 14.57 -2.53 -10.14
C VAL A 13 14.15 -2.59 -11.60
N ILE A 14 13.96 -1.41 -12.20
CA ILE A 14 13.46 -1.29 -13.57
C ILE A 14 14.55 -0.67 -14.44
N ARG A 15 14.91 -1.36 -15.52
CA ARG A 15 15.93 -0.91 -16.50
C ARG A 15 17.28 -0.51 -15.86
N GLY A 16 17.69 -1.19 -14.78
CA GLY A 16 18.94 -0.89 -14.10
C GLY A 16 18.93 0.36 -13.21
N GLY A 17 17.79 1.00 -13.03
CA GLY A 17 17.61 2.09 -12.07
C GLY A 17 17.50 1.58 -10.63
N ASN A 18 17.81 2.44 -9.67
CA ASN A 18 17.62 2.16 -8.25
C ASN A 18 16.14 2.19 -7.87
N THR A 19 15.78 1.57 -6.75
CA THR A 19 14.42 1.51 -6.24
C THR A 19 13.81 2.89 -5.93
N ASP A 20 14.64 3.86 -5.55
CA ASP A 20 14.27 5.26 -5.26
C ASP A 20 14.03 6.10 -6.52
N GLN A 21 14.42 5.60 -7.70
CA GLN A 21 14.22 6.26 -8.99
C GLN A 21 12.84 6.00 -9.61
N ASN A 22 12.05 5.13 -9.01
CA ASN A 22 10.68 4.86 -9.46
C ASN A 22 9.69 5.83 -8.80
N LEU A 23 8.75 6.33 -9.57
CA LEU A 23 7.59 7.04 -9.07
C LEU A 23 6.49 6.03 -8.75
N ILE A 24 6.04 6.00 -7.51
CA ILE A 24 4.94 5.12 -7.10
C ILE A 24 3.77 5.99 -6.67
N LEU A 25 2.65 5.78 -7.31
CA LEU A 25 1.41 6.52 -7.09
C LEU A 25 0.33 5.58 -6.56
N LEU A 26 -0.46 6.06 -5.62
CA LEU A 26 -1.72 5.46 -5.22
C LEU A 26 -2.84 6.48 -5.48
N ASP A 27 -3.73 6.14 -6.39
CA ASP A 27 -4.80 7.04 -6.88
C ASP A 27 -4.28 8.45 -7.22
N GLY A 28 -3.13 8.51 -7.94
CA GLY A 28 -2.49 9.75 -8.37
C GLY A 28 -1.61 10.45 -7.33
N VAL A 29 -1.57 10.00 -6.08
CA VAL A 29 -0.75 10.60 -5.02
C VAL A 29 0.54 9.81 -4.79
N THR A 30 1.67 10.52 -4.72
CA THR A 30 2.98 9.89 -4.51
C THR A 30 3.10 9.21 -3.15
N VAL A 31 3.50 7.93 -3.17
CA VAL A 31 3.91 7.16 -1.99
C VAL A 31 5.43 7.09 -1.94
N TYR A 32 6.05 7.74 -0.97
CA TYR A 32 7.50 7.89 -0.91
C TYR A 32 8.24 6.63 -0.44
N ASN A 33 7.65 5.87 0.46
CA ASN A 33 8.21 4.61 0.95
C ASN A 33 7.18 3.49 0.75
N PRO A 34 7.17 2.83 -0.43
CA PRO A 34 6.11 1.91 -0.83
C PRO A 34 6.26 0.52 -0.23
N SER A 35 7.10 0.36 0.78
CA SER A 35 7.41 -0.94 1.37
C SER A 35 7.68 -0.87 2.85
N HIS A 36 7.39 -1.97 3.54
CA HIS A 36 7.74 -2.20 4.92
C HIS A 36 9.02 -3.03 5.06
N LEU A 37 9.65 -2.96 6.22
CA LEU A 37 10.86 -3.72 6.57
C LEU A 37 11.95 -3.63 5.50
N GLY A 38 12.24 -2.40 5.05
CA GLY A 38 13.34 -2.16 4.11
C GLY A 38 13.13 -2.79 2.72
N GLY A 39 11.90 -3.01 2.29
CA GLY A 39 11.60 -3.53 0.95
C GLY A 39 11.10 -4.97 0.92
N ILE A 40 10.87 -5.61 2.08
CA ILE A 40 10.42 -7.01 2.13
C ILE A 40 8.91 -7.13 1.86
N PHE A 41 8.12 -6.22 2.40
CA PHE A 41 6.66 -6.24 2.23
C PHE A 41 6.16 -5.00 1.51
N SER A 42 5.21 -5.19 0.59
CA SER A 42 4.52 -4.07 -0.06
C SER A 42 3.59 -3.37 0.92
N ASN A 43 3.50 -2.05 0.82
CA ASN A 43 2.52 -1.25 1.55
C ASN A 43 1.08 -1.52 1.09
N PHE A 44 0.89 -2.00 -0.14
CA PHE A 44 -0.42 -2.12 -0.74
C PHE A 44 -1.08 -3.44 -0.37
N ILE A 45 -2.33 -3.35 0.08
CA ILE A 45 -3.17 -4.52 0.36
C ILE A 45 -3.80 -4.96 -0.96
N VAL A 46 -3.45 -6.15 -1.44
CA VAL A 46 -3.88 -6.67 -2.75
C VAL A 46 -5.40 -6.64 -2.92
N ASP A 47 -6.15 -7.00 -1.88
CA ASP A 47 -7.62 -6.96 -1.91
C ASP A 47 -8.21 -5.54 -2.01
N GLY A 48 -7.42 -4.50 -1.73
CA GLY A 48 -7.79 -3.09 -1.89
C GLY A 48 -7.36 -2.49 -3.25
N VAL A 49 -6.61 -3.23 -4.06
CA VAL A 49 -6.08 -2.79 -5.35
C VAL A 49 -6.93 -3.35 -6.50
N LYS A 50 -7.31 -2.48 -7.42
CA LYS A 50 -7.99 -2.85 -8.68
C LYS A 50 -6.99 -3.18 -9.76
N GLU A 51 -6.00 -2.31 -9.92
CA GLU A 51 -5.04 -2.36 -11.01
C GLU A 51 -3.70 -1.76 -10.60
N ALA A 52 -2.62 -2.30 -11.14
CA ALA A 52 -1.29 -1.74 -11.02
C ALA A 52 -0.69 -1.61 -12.42
N GLU A 53 -0.53 -0.38 -12.88
CA GLU A 53 0.02 -0.06 -14.19
C GLU A 53 1.47 0.35 -14.07
N LEU A 54 2.35 -0.33 -14.82
CA LEU A 54 3.77 0.00 -14.86
C LEU A 54 4.13 0.67 -16.19
N ILE A 55 4.44 1.96 -16.14
CA ILE A 55 4.85 2.77 -17.28
C ILE A 55 6.37 2.86 -17.29
N LYS A 56 7.01 2.31 -18.35
CA LYS A 56 8.47 2.20 -18.48
C LYS A 56 9.00 3.19 -19.51
N GLY A 57 9.41 4.36 -19.07
CA GLY A 57 9.96 5.40 -19.95
C GLY A 57 8.92 6.03 -20.89
N ALA A 58 9.25 7.17 -21.51
CA ALA A 58 8.36 7.94 -22.37
C ALA A 58 6.97 8.24 -21.75
N TYR A 59 6.94 8.40 -20.44
CA TYR A 59 5.71 8.77 -19.73
C TYR A 59 5.39 10.26 -19.96
N ASN A 60 4.11 10.58 -19.86
CA ASN A 60 3.60 11.94 -20.05
C ASN A 60 4.23 12.93 -19.08
N ALA A 61 4.24 14.20 -19.44
CA ALA A 61 4.83 15.29 -18.63
C ALA A 61 4.16 15.45 -17.23
N GLU A 62 2.98 14.88 -17.03
CA GLU A 62 2.29 14.82 -15.73
C GLU A 62 3.05 13.99 -14.69
N TYR A 63 3.87 13.03 -15.12
CA TYR A 63 4.66 12.16 -14.25
C TYR A 63 6.08 12.71 -14.10
N GLY A 64 6.26 13.79 -13.35
CA GLY A 64 7.58 14.40 -13.09
C GLY A 64 8.31 13.81 -11.89
N GLY A 65 9.60 14.15 -11.77
CA GLY A 65 10.38 13.96 -10.53
C GLY A 65 11.03 12.61 -10.30
N ARG A 66 10.92 11.64 -11.24
CA ARG A 66 11.63 10.36 -11.19
C ARG A 66 12.17 9.97 -12.59
N LEU A 67 13.21 9.13 -12.61
CA LEU A 67 13.99 8.88 -13.81
C LEU A 67 13.72 7.53 -14.49
N SER A 68 13.25 6.52 -13.73
CA SER A 68 13.25 5.14 -14.23
C SER A 68 11.87 4.66 -14.71
N ALA A 69 10.88 4.67 -13.85
CA ALA A 69 9.54 4.20 -14.18
C ALA A 69 8.46 4.82 -13.28
N VAL A 70 7.21 4.72 -13.72
CA VAL A 70 6.03 5.07 -12.92
C VAL A 70 5.24 3.80 -12.67
N LEU A 71 4.96 3.49 -11.40
CA LEU A 71 4.02 2.47 -10.98
C LEU A 71 2.77 3.18 -10.45
N ASN A 72 1.69 3.14 -11.22
CA ASN A 72 0.42 3.71 -10.83
C ASN A 72 -0.49 2.60 -10.28
N ILE A 73 -0.90 2.75 -9.03
CA ILE A 73 -1.77 1.80 -8.32
C ILE A 73 -3.13 2.44 -8.16
N ILE A 74 -4.14 1.75 -8.63
CA ILE A 74 -5.54 2.21 -8.60
C ILE A 74 -6.29 1.38 -7.58
N SER A 75 -6.94 2.05 -6.64
CA SER A 75 -7.79 1.43 -5.61
C SER A 75 -9.02 0.76 -6.21
N ARG A 76 -9.48 -0.31 -5.57
CA ARG A 76 -10.77 -0.94 -5.91
C ARG A 76 -11.92 0.01 -5.62
N GLU A 77 -12.92 -0.05 -6.47
CA GLU A 77 -14.13 0.77 -6.32
C GLU A 77 -15.10 0.21 -5.26
N GLY A 78 -15.03 -1.09 -4.96
CA GLY A 78 -15.97 -1.76 -4.06
C GLY A 78 -17.24 -2.27 -4.75
N ASN A 79 -18.13 -2.88 -3.98
CA ASN A 79 -19.34 -3.51 -4.48
C ASN A 79 -20.53 -2.56 -4.40
N LYS A 80 -21.13 -2.18 -5.54
CA LYS A 80 -22.32 -1.30 -5.61
C LYS A 80 -23.64 -1.96 -5.17
N LYS A 81 -23.67 -3.30 -5.04
CA LYS A 81 -24.94 -4.04 -4.88
C LYS A 81 -25.17 -4.56 -3.47
N LYS A 82 -24.11 -5.01 -2.80
CA LYS A 82 -24.18 -5.63 -1.48
C LYS A 82 -22.91 -5.38 -0.67
N ILE A 83 -23.05 -5.50 0.64
CA ILE A 83 -21.89 -5.52 1.54
C ILE A 83 -21.23 -6.88 1.45
N GLU A 84 -19.93 -6.88 1.21
CA GLU A 84 -19.11 -8.07 1.17
C GLU A 84 -17.85 -7.86 2.01
N GLY A 85 -17.29 -8.96 2.49
CA GLY A 85 -16.07 -8.93 3.27
C GLY A 85 -15.21 -10.16 2.99
N LYS A 86 -13.89 -9.95 3.09
CA LYS A 86 -12.88 -11.00 3.06
C LYS A 86 -11.97 -10.82 4.26
N ALA A 87 -11.54 -11.93 4.85
CA ALA A 87 -10.50 -11.94 5.86
C ALA A 87 -9.47 -13.02 5.52
N ASN A 88 -8.21 -12.70 5.74
CA ASN A 88 -7.10 -13.62 5.55
C ASN A 88 -6.23 -13.59 6.81
N LEU A 89 -5.99 -14.77 7.38
CA LEU A 89 -5.12 -14.97 8.52
C LEU A 89 -3.96 -15.85 8.06
N SER A 90 -2.75 -15.34 8.19
CA SER A 90 -1.52 -16.09 7.96
C SER A 90 -0.71 -16.23 9.25
N LEU A 91 0.39 -16.95 9.23
CA LEU A 91 1.29 -17.05 10.38
C LEU A 91 1.89 -15.70 10.79
N LEU A 92 1.98 -14.75 9.88
CA LEU A 92 2.72 -13.51 10.09
C LEU A 92 1.82 -12.27 10.12
N SER A 93 0.60 -12.35 9.57
CA SER A 93 -0.28 -11.19 9.42
C SER A 93 -1.76 -11.57 9.40
N ALA A 94 -2.59 -10.63 9.81
CA ALA A 94 -4.01 -10.63 9.58
C ALA A 94 -4.38 -9.47 8.66
N GLN A 95 -5.27 -9.72 7.71
CA GLN A 95 -5.86 -8.68 6.88
C GLN A 95 -7.36 -8.90 6.71
N ALA A 96 -8.08 -7.81 6.55
CA ALA A 96 -9.50 -7.84 6.25
C ALA A 96 -9.84 -6.73 5.26
N THR A 97 -10.79 -7.01 4.37
CA THR A 97 -11.34 -6.05 3.42
C THR A 97 -12.86 -6.12 3.51
N LEU A 98 -13.49 -4.96 3.63
CA LEU A 98 -14.94 -4.78 3.61
C LEU A 98 -15.28 -3.82 2.48
N GLU A 99 -16.35 -4.09 1.78
CA GLU A 99 -16.83 -3.26 0.69
C GLU A 99 -18.37 -3.24 0.63
N GLY A 100 -18.92 -2.20 0.06
CA GLY A 100 -20.37 -2.10 -0.06
C GLY A 100 -20.86 -0.87 -0.81
N PRO A 101 -22.19 -0.77 -1.01
CA PRO A 101 -22.80 0.35 -1.72
C PRO A 101 -22.73 1.66 -0.90
N PHE A 102 -22.60 2.77 -1.61
CA PHE A 102 -22.68 4.10 -1.06
C PHE A 102 -23.36 5.04 -2.06
N TYR A 103 -24.59 5.45 -1.76
CA TYR A 103 -25.41 6.32 -2.61
C TYR A 103 -25.45 5.83 -4.06
N LYS A 104 -24.82 6.53 -5.03
CA LYS A 104 -24.70 6.12 -6.44
C LYS A 104 -23.32 5.50 -6.77
N GLY A 105 -22.60 5.06 -5.77
CA GLY A 105 -21.27 4.49 -5.89
C GLY A 105 -21.04 3.34 -4.92
N ALA A 106 -19.84 3.24 -4.41
CA ALA A 106 -19.46 2.21 -3.47
C ALA A 106 -18.28 2.69 -2.59
N TRP A 107 -17.97 1.90 -1.58
CA TRP A 107 -16.82 2.05 -0.73
C TRP A 107 -16.08 0.72 -0.58
N VAL A 108 -14.80 0.81 -0.36
CA VAL A 108 -13.95 -0.29 0.08
C VAL A 108 -13.05 0.18 1.21
N PHE A 109 -12.88 -0.67 2.21
CA PHE A 109 -11.99 -0.48 3.33
C PHE A 109 -11.15 -1.74 3.51
N SER A 110 -9.84 -1.60 3.58
CA SER A 110 -8.91 -2.70 3.81
C SER A 110 -7.97 -2.37 4.95
N GLY A 111 -7.72 -3.34 5.81
CA GLY A 111 -6.76 -3.22 6.90
C GLY A 111 -5.88 -4.46 7.00
N ARG A 112 -4.61 -4.26 7.34
CA ARG A 112 -3.63 -5.33 7.56
C ARG A 112 -2.76 -4.98 8.76
N ARG A 113 -2.42 -5.98 9.56
CA ARG A 113 -1.40 -5.89 10.62
C ARG A 113 -0.57 -7.16 10.65
N THR A 114 0.75 -7.00 10.80
CA THR A 114 1.64 -8.10 11.15
C THR A 114 1.74 -8.24 12.66
N TYR A 115 2.13 -9.42 13.13
CA TYR A 115 2.32 -9.69 14.56
C TYR A 115 3.67 -10.33 14.87
N PHE A 116 4.72 -9.92 14.14
CA PHE A 116 6.09 -10.30 14.45
C PHE A 116 6.48 -9.95 15.89
N ASP A 117 6.01 -8.79 16.38
CA ASP A 117 6.15 -8.33 17.75
C ASP A 117 5.63 -9.34 18.79
N LYS A 118 4.60 -10.13 18.44
CA LYS A 118 4.02 -11.16 19.30
C LYS A 118 4.67 -12.53 19.13
N ILE A 119 5.03 -12.88 17.90
CA ILE A 119 5.66 -14.18 17.60
C ILE A 119 7.06 -14.25 18.20
N PHE A 120 7.84 -13.18 18.05
CA PHE A 120 9.24 -13.14 18.46
C PHE A 120 9.48 -12.45 19.82
N GLN A 121 8.44 -12.18 20.61
CA GLN A 121 8.54 -11.49 21.89
C GLN A 121 9.48 -12.16 22.90
N ASN A 122 9.70 -13.47 22.78
CA ASN A 122 10.57 -14.25 23.67
C ASN A 122 11.94 -14.55 23.04
N VAL A 123 12.29 -13.94 21.91
CA VAL A 123 13.57 -14.13 21.23
C VAL A 123 14.41 -12.86 21.39
N PRO A 124 15.35 -12.80 22.37
CA PRO A 124 16.07 -11.57 22.72
C PRO A 124 16.88 -10.95 21.58
N SER A 125 17.26 -11.75 20.60
CA SER A 125 18.04 -11.29 19.43
C SER A 125 17.21 -10.67 18.31
N ILE A 126 15.88 -10.73 18.40
CA ILE A 126 14.97 -10.18 17.38
C ILE A 126 14.22 -9.00 18.01
N PRO A 127 14.46 -7.77 17.53
CA PRO A 127 13.75 -6.62 18.07
C PRO A 127 12.25 -6.70 17.74
N PRO A 128 11.37 -6.30 18.65
CA PRO A 128 9.95 -6.21 18.39
C PRO A 128 9.69 -5.27 17.21
N TYR A 129 9.08 -5.83 16.17
CA TYR A 129 8.72 -5.12 14.96
C TYR A 129 7.30 -5.50 14.55
N TYR A 130 6.53 -4.54 14.10
CA TYR A 130 5.28 -4.75 13.40
C TYR A 130 5.01 -3.61 12.45
N PHE A 131 4.16 -3.86 11.49
CA PHE A 131 3.57 -2.81 10.67
C PHE A 131 2.07 -3.02 10.51
N TYR A 132 1.39 -1.96 10.19
CA TYR A 132 0.00 -2.02 9.80
C TYR A 132 -0.29 -1.05 8.65
N ASP A 133 -1.29 -1.41 7.86
CA ASP A 133 -1.82 -0.62 6.76
C ASP A 133 -3.32 -0.49 6.87
N ILE A 134 -3.79 0.69 6.53
CA ILE A 134 -5.20 0.99 6.33
C ILE A 134 -5.33 1.66 4.97
N GLN A 135 -6.21 1.14 4.13
CA GLN A 135 -6.52 1.68 2.83
C GLN A 135 -8.03 1.78 2.68
N SER A 136 -8.52 2.90 2.19
CA SER A 136 -9.94 3.05 1.88
C SER A 136 -10.14 3.88 0.63
N HIS A 137 -11.18 3.55 -0.12
CA HIS A 137 -11.65 4.31 -1.26
C HIS A 137 -13.17 4.36 -1.22
N ILE A 138 -13.73 5.54 -1.45
CA ILE A 138 -15.16 5.77 -1.55
C ILE A 138 -15.42 6.70 -2.73
N TYR A 139 -16.47 6.42 -3.49
CA TYR A 139 -16.90 7.31 -4.57
C TYR A 139 -18.40 7.31 -4.75
N SER A 140 -18.88 8.36 -5.43
CA SER A 140 -20.26 8.47 -5.88
C SER A 140 -20.35 9.18 -7.22
N ASP A 141 -21.12 8.61 -8.14
CA ASP A 141 -21.44 9.22 -9.42
C ASP A 141 -22.57 10.24 -9.19
N LEU A 142 -22.25 11.54 -9.17
CA LEU A 142 -23.22 12.61 -8.95
C LEU A 142 -24.14 12.76 -10.16
N THR A 143 -23.55 12.75 -11.36
CA THR A 143 -24.23 12.76 -12.67
C THR A 143 -23.60 11.69 -13.57
N PRO A 144 -24.14 11.42 -14.77
CA PRO A 144 -23.50 10.52 -15.72
C PRO A 144 -22.08 10.94 -16.16
N LYS A 145 -21.70 12.19 -15.91
CA LYS A 145 -20.41 12.76 -16.31
C LYS A 145 -19.51 13.14 -15.14
N ASP A 146 -20.09 13.29 -13.93
CA ASP A 146 -19.38 13.79 -12.77
C ASP A 146 -19.33 12.76 -11.66
N ARG A 147 -18.11 12.47 -11.21
CA ARG A 147 -17.80 11.58 -10.08
C ARG A 147 -17.03 12.34 -9.04
N ILE A 148 -17.36 12.12 -7.78
CA ILE A 148 -16.53 12.49 -6.64
C ILE A 148 -15.98 11.23 -6.01
N SER A 149 -14.70 11.25 -5.65
CA SER A 149 -14.04 10.15 -4.96
C SER A 149 -13.13 10.67 -3.85
N LEU A 150 -12.87 9.80 -2.88
CA LEU A 150 -11.92 10.04 -1.80
C LEU A 150 -11.15 8.75 -1.54
N SER A 151 -9.85 8.82 -1.65
CA SER A 151 -8.93 7.74 -1.28
C SER A 151 -8.12 8.13 -0.06
N PHE A 152 -7.94 7.19 0.84
CA PHE A 152 -7.10 7.33 2.03
C PHE A 152 -6.20 6.11 2.17
N TYR A 153 -4.93 6.36 2.45
CA TYR A 153 -3.98 5.34 2.84
C TYR A 153 -3.17 5.80 4.05
N ASN A 154 -2.94 4.89 4.98
CA ASN A 154 -2.01 5.07 6.08
C ASN A 154 -1.28 3.76 6.37
N GLY A 155 0.03 3.76 6.19
CA GLY A 155 0.92 2.66 6.52
C GLY A 155 1.94 3.11 7.55
N VAL A 156 2.19 2.28 8.57
CA VAL A 156 3.12 2.58 9.65
C VAL A 156 3.95 1.35 9.98
N ASP A 157 5.25 1.55 10.08
CA ASP A 157 6.23 0.64 10.66
C ASP A 157 6.58 1.08 12.07
N ASP A 158 6.68 0.14 12.99
CA ASP A 158 7.06 0.37 14.37
C ASP A 158 8.12 -0.65 14.80
N LEU A 159 9.30 -0.16 15.14
CA LEU A 159 10.47 -0.95 15.51
C LEU A 159 11.02 -0.46 16.85
N ILE A 160 11.14 -1.36 17.80
CA ILE A 160 11.64 -1.06 19.15
C ILE A 160 12.95 -1.83 19.36
N PHE A 161 14.05 -1.11 19.55
CA PHE A 161 15.37 -1.64 19.91
C PHE A 161 15.68 -1.34 21.38
N ASP A 162 15.14 -2.13 22.30
CA ASP A 162 15.33 -1.92 23.74
C ASP A 162 16.81 -2.01 24.17
N THR A 163 17.60 -2.86 23.51
CA THR A 163 19.02 -3.07 23.82
C THR A 163 19.88 -1.81 23.59
N PHE A 164 19.45 -0.92 22.71
CA PHE A 164 20.18 0.32 22.39
C PHE A 164 19.40 1.59 22.71
N GLY A 165 18.21 1.46 23.33
CA GLY A 165 17.33 2.60 23.60
C GLY A 165 16.83 3.28 22.31
N LEU A 166 16.86 2.58 21.17
CA LEU A 166 16.43 3.09 19.88
C LEU A 166 15.00 2.60 19.59
N ALA A 167 14.09 3.53 19.41
CA ALA A 167 12.77 3.28 18.89
C ALA A 167 12.58 4.05 17.58
N GLY A 168 12.09 3.39 16.56
CA GLY A 168 11.83 4.00 15.25
C GLY A 168 10.40 3.75 14.82
N ARG A 169 9.71 4.83 14.46
CA ARG A 169 8.38 4.77 13.86
C ARG A 169 8.36 5.62 12.61
N TRP A 170 7.99 5.03 11.48
CA TRP A 170 7.89 5.73 10.20
C TRP A 170 6.70 5.21 9.40
N GLY A 171 6.37 5.88 8.33
CA GLY A 171 5.25 5.46 7.49
C GLY A 171 4.85 6.51 6.48
N ASN A 172 3.75 6.21 5.77
CA ASN A 172 3.13 7.10 4.80
C ASN A 172 1.67 7.36 5.17
N ARG A 173 1.22 8.56 4.86
CA ARG A 173 -0.19 8.89 4.87
C ARG A 173 -0.52 9.69 3.62
N THR A 174 -1.50 9.22 2.86
CA THR A 174 -1.96 9.91 1.64
C THR A 174 -3.46 10.09 1.67
N ILE A 175 -3.92 11.20 1.09
CA ILE A 175 -5.32 11.50 0.84
C ILE A 175 -5.40 12.02 -0.60
N SER A 176 -6.31 11.46 -1.38
CA SER A 176 -6.60 11.86 -2.76
C SER A 176 -8.10 12.11 -2.93
N THR A 177 -8.47 13.13 -3.70
CA THR A 177 -9.88 13.50 -3.98
C THR A 177 -10.09 13.65 -5.47
#